data_a475f6639babf7e436964542ab68c0db
#
_entry.id   a475f6639babf7e436964542ab68c0db
#
_cell.length_a   1.000
_cell.length_b   1.000
_cell.length_c   1.000
_cell.angle_alpha   90.00
_cell.angle_beta   90.00
_cell.angle_gamma   90.00
#
_symmetry.space_group_name_H-M   'P 1'
#
loop_
_entity.id
_entity.type
_entity.pdbx_description
1 polymer ?
#
loop_
_entity_poly.entity_id
_entity_poly.type
_entity_poly.pdbx_seq_one_letter_code
_entity_poly.pdbx_strand_id
1 'polypeptide(L)'
;TKVFLMGETQYREDQQKLAPLMERLCALILEFDSRYAAAKLERRKLDFGDLEHHALALLVQPDGTPTALAAELGSRYAEIMLDEYQDTNALQEKIFAALTAGGCHRFMVGDVKQSIYGFREACPENFLEKRESYAPAEEGSFPAKIALNANFRTRREITGFTNRLFSRIMTQRTAGMDYLPEVELVSSLPYDYTIGRRVTALVINPPAGTPVADCRKMEAEQAAEEIGILLKAGFTVEENGGRRPVRPGDICILMRSAKNREQYYIDALRERGIGARSAKNAARVVVREVESV
;
A
#
# COMPACT_ATOMS: atom_id res chain seq x y z
N THR A 1 -11.72 -30.60 5.29
CA THR A 1 -10.42 -30.05 5.72
C THR A 1 -10.25 -30.38 7.20
N LYS A 2 -9.22 -31.16 7.58
CA LYS A 2 -8.94 -31.47 8.99
C LYS A 2 -8.41 -30.19 9.66
N VAL A 3 -9.23 -29.54 10.45
CA VAL A 3 -8.88 -28.32 11.18
C VAL A 3 -8.04 -28.63 12.43
N PHE A 4 -8.16 -29.84 12.98
CA PHE A 4 -7.38 -30.29 14.13
C PHE A 4 -6.52 -31.49 13.78
N LEU A 5 -5.21 -31.35 13.94
CA LEU A 5 -4.22 -32.41 13.70
C LEU A 5 -3.96 -33.25 14.94
N MET A 6 -4.54 -32.90 16.09
CA MET A 6 -4.30 -33.58 17.38
C MET A 6 -5.63 -33.83 18.11
N GLY A 7 -5.63 -34.83 19.02
CA GLY A 7 -6.77 -35.16 19.86
C GLY A 7 -6.99 -34.11 20.96
N GLU A 8 -8.22 -34.07 21.52
CA GLU A 8 -8.60 -33.12 22.56
C GLU A 8 -7.71 -33.23 23.83
N THR A 9 -7.33 -34.43 24.21
CA THR A 9 -6.43 -34.64 25.35
C THR A 9 -5.09 -34.00 25.13
N GLN A 10 -4.48 -34.23 23.98
CA GLN A 10 -3.18 -33.65 23.62
C GLN A 10 -3.26 -32.12 23.57
N TYR A 11 -4.35 -31.59 23.04
CA TYR A 11 -4.56 -30.13 23.01
C TYR A 11 -4.63 -29.53 24.43
N ARG A 12 -5.34 -30.18 25.35
CA ARG A 12 -5.43 -29.73 26.76
C ARG A 12 -4.07 -29.80 27.47
N GLU A 13 -3.31 -30.87 27.27
CA GLU A 13 -1.97 -31.00 27.82
C GLU A 13 -1.02 -29.92 27.30
N ASP A 14 -1.07 -29.63 26.00
CA ASP A 14 -0.23 -28.61 25.39
C ASP A 14 -0.65 -27.21 25.89
N GLN A 15 -1.95 -26.94 26.06
CA GLN A 15 -2.43 -25.68 26.68
C GLN A 15 -1.92 -25.53 28.12
N GLN A 16 -1.97 -26.59 28.94
CA GLN A 16 -1.45 -26.55 30.33
C GLN A 16 0.05 -26.26 30.39
N LYS A 17 0.82 -26.76 29.42
CA LYS A 17 2.26 -26.48 29.33
C LYS A 17 2.57 -25.08 28.83
N LEU A 18 1.71 -24.57 27.91
CA LEU A 18 1.90 -23.25 27.31
C LEU A 18 1.37 -22.10 28.20
N ALA A 19 0.33 -22.35 29.02
CA ALA A 19 -0.29 -21.31 29.84
C ALA A 19 0.72 -20.53 30.71
N PRO A 20 1.62 -21.17 31.49
CA PRO A 20 2.58 -20.44 32.31
C PRO A 20 3.61 -19.65 31.49
N LEU A 21 3.92 -20.09 30.27
CA LEU A 21 4.80 -19.36 29.36
C LEU A 21 4.09 -18.12 28.79
N MET A 22 2.81 -18.25 28.46
CA MET A 22 1.99 -17.14 27.97
C MET A 22 1.74 -16.10 29.08
N GLU A 23 1.46 -16.54 30.31
CA GLU A 23 1.34 -15.64 31.46
C GLU A 23 2.64 -14.84 31.68
N ARG A 24 3.78 -15.50 31.59
CA ARG A 24 5.08 -14.84 31.74
C ARG A 24 5.37 -13.87 30.60
N LEU A 25 5.00 -14.23 29.37
CA LEU A 25 5.10 -13.35 28.21
C LEU A 25 4.23 -12.11 28.39
N CYS A 26 2.97 -12.28 28.80
CA CYS A 26 2.07 -11.16 29.08
C CYS A 26 2.62 -10.23 30.17
N ALA A 27 3.15 -10.81 31.25
CA ALA A 27 3.78 -10.02 32.33
C ALA A 27 5.00 -9.23 31.83
N LEU A 28 5.85 -9.83 30.97
CA LEU A 28 6.97 -9.13 30.35
C LEU A 28 6.53 -8.00 29.43
N ILE A 29 5.47 -8.20 28.66
CA ILE A 29 4.92 -7.15 27.78
C ILE A 29 4.42 -5.97 28.61
N LEU A 30 3.66 -6.22 29.66
CA LEU A 30 3.16 -5.16 30.56
C LEU A 30 4.29 -4.42 31.28
N GLU A 31 5.32 -5.13 31.73
CA GLU A 31 6.50 -4.51 32.33
C GLU A 31 7.28 -3.67 31.32
N PHE A 32 7.46 -4.19 30.11
CA PHE A 32 8.11 -3.43 29.02
C PHE A 32 7.35 -2.14 28.72
N ASP A 33 6.02 -2.21 28.54
CA ASP A 33 5.17 -1.07 28.24
C ASP A 33 5.29 0.02 29.34
N SER A 34 5.21 -0.40 30.60
CA SER A 34 5.37 0.51 31.74
C SER A 34 6.75 1.19 31.76
N ARG A 35 7.82 0.43 31.56
CA ARG A 35 9.19 0.97 31.53
C ARG A 35 9.42 1.87 30.33
N TYR A 36 8.86 1.51 29.16
CA TYR A 36 8.96 2.29 27.93
C TYR A 36 8.23 3.62 28.07
N ALA A 37 7.02 3.63 28.63
CA ALA A 37 6.27 4.85 28.92
C ALA A 37 7.03 5.77 29.88
N ALA A 38 7.61 5.22 30.98
CA ALA A 38 8.41 5.98 31.92
C ALA A 38 9.65 6.58 31.25
N ALA A 39 10.36 5.83 30.43
CA ALA A 39 11.54 6.31 29.72
C ALA A 39 11.22 7.40 28.66
N LYS A 40 10.05 7.33 28.02
CA LYS A 40 9.54 8.39 27.13
C LYS A 40 9.27 9.67 27.90
N LEU A 41 8.57 9.55 29.04
CA LEU A 41 8.26 10.68 29.92
C LEU A 41 9.51 11.38 30.44
N GLU A 42 10.50 10.63 30.93
CA GLU A 42 11.78 11.15 31.39
C GLU A 42 12.50 11.97 30.30
N ARG A 43 12.45 11.45 29.07
CA ARG A 43 13.07 12.09 27.91
C ARG A 43 12.20 13.17 27.25
N ARG A 44 10.98 13.39 27.76
CA ARG A 44 9.97 14.30 27.16
C ARG A 44 9.74 14.03 25.69
N LYS A 45 9.57 12.76 25.34
CA LYS A 45 9.33 12.29 23.96
C LYS A 45 8.04 11.53 23.88
N LEU A 46 7.38 11.65 22.74
CA LEU A 46 6.22 10.85 22.34
C LEU A 46 6.55 10.12 21.05
N ASP A 47 6.00 8.94 20.88
CA ASP A 47 5.94 8.27 19.59
C ASP A 47 4.58 8.51 18.91
N PHE A 48 4.41 8.02 17.68
CA PHE A 48 3.16 8.22 16.93
C PHE A 48 1.96 7.54 17.60
N GLY A 49 2.15 6.37 18.21
CA GLY A 49 1.09 5.70 18.95
C GLY A 49 0.63 6.51 20.17
N ASP A 50 1.55 7.17 20.89
CA ASP A 50 1.17 8.06 22.00
C ASP A 50 0.27 9.20 21.52
N LEU A 51 0.56 9.79 20.35
CA LEU A 51 -0.24 10.88 19.81
C LEU A 51 -1.68 10.43 19.51
N GLU A 52 -1.85 9.25 18.92
CA GLU A 52 -3.17 8.66 18.63
C GLU A 52 -3.93 8.34 19.92
N HIS A 53 -3.28 7.70 20.90
CA HIS A 53 -3.90 7.37 22.19
C HIS A 53 -4.27 8.61 23.01
N HIS A 54 -3.42 9.64 23.03
CA HIS A 54 -3.74 10.89 23.70
C HIS A 54 -4.89 11.63 23.01
N ALA A 55 -4.89 11.67 21.68
CA ALA A 55 -6.02 12.25 20.94
C ALA A 55 -7.31 11.50 21.22
N LEU A 56 -7.29 10.16 21.23
CA LEU A 56 -8.45 9.35 21.58
C LEU A 56 -8.95 9.65 23.00
N ALA A 57 -8.05 9.70 23.99
CA ALA A 57 -8.41 9.98 25.37
C ALA A 57 -9.00 11.38 25.58
N LEU A 58 -8.61 12.36 24.76
CA LEU A 58 -9.16 13.71 24.80
C LEU A 58 -10.52 13.82 24.11
N LEU A 59 -10.76 13.04 23.05
CA LEU A 59 -11.90 13.21 22.15
C LEU A 59 -13.01 12.18 22.37
N VAL A 60 -12.70 11.03 22.99
CA VAL A 60 -13.66 9.93 23.18
C VAL A 60 -13.72 9.55 24.64
N GLN A 61 -14.94 9.47 25.20
CA GLN A 61 -15.18 9.03 26.57
C GLN A 61 -15.00 7.50 26.71
N PRO A 62 -14.85 6.96 27.92
CA PRO A 62 -14.73 5.52 28.16
C PRO A 62 -15.91 4.69 27.63
N ASP A 63 -17.10 5.28 27.53
CA ASP A 63 -18.30 4.65 26.95
C ASP A 63 -18.35 4.71 25.41
N GLY A 64 -17.33 5.31 24.77
CA GLY A 64 -17.24 5.46 23.33
C GLY A 64 -17.93 6.71 22.77
N THR A 65 -18.56 7.53 23.60
CA THR A 65 -19.21 8.77 23.15
C THR A 65 -18.20 9.91 22.99
N PRO A 66 -18.45 10.88 22.08
CA PRO A 66 -17.60 12.06 21.93
C PRO A 66 -17.57 12.94 23.17
N THR A 67 -16.44 13.52 23.48
CA THR A 67 -16.31 14.53 24.54
C THR A 67 -16.84 15.89 24.10
N ALA A 68 -17.08 16.81 25.05
CA ALA A 68 -17.40 18.20 24.72
C ALA A 68 -16.29 18.88 23.89
N LEU A 69 -15.03 18.53 24.12
CA LEU A 69 -13.90 19.02 23.34
C LEU A 69 -13.98 18.53 21.87
N ALA A 70 -14.37 17.29 21.64
CA ALA A 70 -14.55 16.77 20.29
C ALA A 70 -15.64 17.54 19.53
N ALA A 71 -16.78 17.81 20.18
CA ALA A 71 -17.86 18.61 19.61
C ALA A 71 -17.42 20.06 19.32
N GLU A 72 -16.70 20.69 20.25
CA GLU A 72 -16.14 22.04 20.05
C GLU A 72 -15.17 22.07 18.88
N LEU A 73 -14.22 21.13 18.81
CA LEU A 73 -13.26 21.07 17.69
C LEU A 73 -13.95 20.79 16.37
N GLY A 74 -14.87 19.84 16.34
CA GLY A 74 -15.65 19.50 15.15
C GLY A 74 -16.45 20.69 14.62
N SER A 75 -17.03 21.51 15.51
CA SER A 75 -17.81 22.71 15.11
C SER A 75 -16.99 23.79 14.40
N ARG A 76 -15.66 23.73 14.46
CA ARG A 76 -14.76 24.66 13.76
C ARG A 76 -14.59 24.34 12.28
N TYR A 77 -15.02 23.16 11.86
CA TYR A 77 -14.89 22.68 10.49
C TYR A 77 -16.26 22.39 9.90
N ALA A 78 -16.45 22.80 8.66
CA ALA A 78 -17.64 22.40 7.89
C ALA A 78 -17.48 20.94 7.40
N GLU A 79 -16.25 20.55 7.09
CA GLU A 79 -15.93 19.26 6.49
C GLU A 79 -14.55 18.77 6.90
N ILE A 80 -14.41 17.46 7.13
CA ILE A 80 -13.15 16.75 7.36
C ILE A 80 -12.93 15.81 6.18
N MET A 81 -11.84 16.05 5.44
CA MET A 81 -11.46 15.25 4.26
C MET A 81 -10.34 14.29 4.62
N LEU A 82 -10.54 13.01 4.30
CA LEU A 82 -9.57 11.93 4.55
C LEU A 82 -9.17 11.31 3.23
N ASP A 83 -7.88 11.39 2.93
CA ASP A 83 -7.28 10.71 1.78
C ASP A 83 -6.66 9.38 2.21
N GLU A 84 -6.50 8.45 1.25
CA GLU A 84 -5.97 7.09 1.50
C GLU A 84 -6.69 6.38 2.66
N TYR A 85 -8.02 6.53 2.71
CA TYR A 85 -8.82 6.06 3.84
C TYR A 85 -8.71 4.55 4.12
N GLN A 86 -8.31 3.73 3.13
CA GLN A 86 -8.04 2.30 3.30
C GLN A 86 -6.87 2.02 4.24
N ASP A 87 -6.00 3.00 4.50
CA ASP A 87 -4.84 2.86 5.39
C ASP A 87 -5.10 3.37 6.82
N THR A 88 -6.34 3.80 7.10
CA THR A 88 -6.77 4.26 8.42
C THR A 88 -6.86 3.08 9.40
N ASN A 89 -6.34 3.26 10.60
CA ASN A 89 -6.47 2.29 11.68
C ASN A 89 -7.74 2.51 12.53
N ALA A 90 -8.04 1.57 13.43
CA ALA A 90 -9.25 1.63 14.27
C ALA A 90 -9.25 2.81 15.28
N LEU A 91 -8.08 3.27 15.74
CA LEU A 91 -7.98 4.43 16.65
C LEU A 91 -8.29 5.72 15.88
N GLN A 92 -7.70 5.88 14.70
CA GLN A 92 -7.94 7.03 13.83
C GLN A 92 -9.42 7.12 13.44
N GLU A 93 -10.06 5.99 13.10
CA GLU A 93 -11.49 5.96 12.79
C GLU A 93 -12.36 6.47 13.95
N LYS A 94 -12.05 6.07 15.19
CA LYS A 94 -12.76 6.57 16.38
C LYS A 94 -12.56 8.07 16.60
N ILE A 95 -11.34 8.57 16.39
CA ILE A 95 -11.02 10.00 16.47
C ILE A 95 -11.84 10.80 15.45
N PHE A 96 -11.85 10.37 14.20
CA PHE A 96 -12.61 11.03 13.14
C PHE A 96 -14.12 10.96 13.39
N ALA A 97 -14.62 9.82 13.85
CA ALA A 97 -16.03 9.68 14.23
C ALA A 97 -16.43 10.63 15.33
N ALA A 98 -15.60 10.80 16.36
CA ALA A 98 -15.85 11.73 17.46
C ALA A 98 -15.88 13.19 16.99
N LEU A 99 -14.96 13.60 16.13
CA LEU A 99 -14.91 14.96 15.57
C LEU A 99 -16.12 15.27 14.67
N THR A 100 -16.64 14.28 13.96
CA THR A 100 -17.77 14.49 13.03
C THR A 100 -19.16 14.29 13.67
N ALA A 101 -19.25 13.84 14.90
CA ALA A 101 -20.51 13.62 15.62
C ALA A 101 -21.30 14.92 15.90
N GLY A 102 -20.62 16.07 15.92
CA GLY A 102 -21.21 17.40 16.15
C GLY A 102 -21.83 18.07 14.91
N GLY A 103 -21.94 17.36 13.78
CA GLY A 103 -22.54 17.89 12.54
C GLY A 103 -21.55 18.31 11.46
N CYS A 104 -20.25 18.17 11.70
CA CYS A 104 -19.21 18.29 10.68
C CYS A 104 -19.34 17.15 9.65
N HIS A 105 -19.31 17.46 8.36
CA HIS A 105 -19.34 16.44 7.32
C HIS A 105 -18.00 15.71 7.19
N ARG A 106 -18.05 14.43 6.79
CA ARG A 106 -16.86 13.63 6.54
C ARG A 106 -16.84 13.19 5.08
N PHE A 107 -15.75 13.51 4.39
CA PHE A 107 -15.47 13.11 3.03
C PHE A 107 -14.26 12.18 3.02
N MET A 108 -14.42 10.97 2.51
CA MET A 108 -13.39 9.92 2.54
C MET A 108 -13.09 9.49 1.12
N VAL A 109 -11.81 9.48 0.76
CA VAL A 109 -11.32 8.99 -0.53
C VAL A 109 -10.32 7.87 -0.27
N GLY A 110 -10.36 6.82 -1.08
CA GLY A 110 -9.42 5.73 -0.99
C GLY A 110 -9.67 4.64 -2.02
N ASP A 111 -8.81 3.66 -2.00
CA ASP A 111 -8.89 2.48 -2.85
C ASP A 111 -8.48 1.24 -2.06
N VAL A 112 -9.44 0.41 -1.67
CA VAL A 112 -9.19 -0.81 -0.85
C VAL A 112 -8.18 -1.75 -1.52
N LYS A 113 -8.12 -1.78 -2.86
CA LYS A 113 -7.13 -2.57 -3.61
C LYS A 113 -5.68 -2.15 -3.33
N GLN A 114 -5.47 -0.92 -2.84
CA GLN A 114 -4.17 -0.35 -2.52
C GLN A 114 -3.81 -0.43 -1.04
N SER A 115 -4.65 -1.05 -0.21
CA SER A 115 -4.33 -1.26 1.20
C SER A 115 -3.15 -2.21 1.36
N ILE A 116 -2.01 -1.67 1.75
CA ILE A 116 -0.75 -2.39 1.95
C ILE A 116 -0.15 -2.22 3.35
N TYR A 117 -0.84 -1.46 4.22
CA TYR A 117 -0.34 -1.11 5.56
C TYR A 117 -0.98 -1.94 6.69
N GLY A 118 -1.48 -3.15 6.41
CA GLY A 118 -2.00 -4.06 7.43
C GLY A 118 -0.99 -4.33 8.56
N PHE A 119 0.32 -4.32 8.27
CA PHE A 119 1.38 -4.45 9.29
C PHE A 119 1.53 -3.20 10.19
N ARG A 120 0.82 -2.12 9.91
CA ARG A 120 0.67 -0.90 10.73
C ARG A 120 -0.76 -0.75 11.26
N GLU A 121 -1.48 -1.86 11.37
CA GLU A 121 -2.85 -1.92 11.90
C GLU A 121 -3.88 -1.19 11.03
N ALA A 122 -3.57 -0.91 9.74
CA ALA A 122 -4.58 -0.42 8.81
C ALA A 122 -5.76 -1.39 8.76
N CYS A 123 -6.97 -0.85 8.81
CA CYS A 123 -8.22 -1.58 8.86
C CYS A 123 -9.10 -1.24 7.64
N PRO A 124 -8.81 -1.83 6.48
CA PRO A 124 -9.58 -1.58 5.25
C PRO A 124 -11.04 -2.00 5.36
N GLU A 125 -11.38 -2.83 6.34
CA GLU A 125 -12.74 -3.25 6.67
C GLU A 125 -13.63 -2.04 6.97
N ASN A 126 -13.11 -1.00 7.61
CA ASN A 126 -13.83 0.26 7.85
C ASN A 126 -14.32 0.90 6.55
N PHE A 127 -13.52 0.82 5.49
CA PHE A 127 -13.89 1.37 4.19
C PHE A 127 -14.86 0.44 3.44
N LEU A 128 -14.66 -0.87 3.51
CA LEU A 128 -15.56 -1.85 2.91
C LEU A 128 -16.96 -1.75 3.50
N GLU A 129 -17.09 -1.65 4.82
CA GLU A 129 -18.38 -1.49 5.50
C GLU A 129 -19.14 -0.24 5.01
N LYS A 130 -18.43 0.90 4.89
CA LYS A 130 -19.03 2.12 4.35
C LYS A 130 -19.42 1.99 2.88
N ARG A 131 -18.58 1.33 2.08
CA ARG A 131 -18.88 1.06 0.68
C ARG A 131 -20.12 0.19 0.52
N GLU A 132 -20.36 -0.76 1.41
CA GLU A 132 -21.54 -1.63 1.37
C GLU A 132 -22.78 -0.93 1.90
N SER A 133 -22.66 -0.14 2.97
CA SER A 133 -23.79 0.49 3.65
C SER A 133 -24.25 1.80 3.01
N TYR A 134 -23.39 2.55 2.31
CA TYR A 134 -23.74 3.83 1.72
C TYR A 134 -24.45 3.66 0.39
N ALA A 135 -25.51 4.44 0.17
CA ALA A 135 -26.23 4.47 -1.10
C ALA A 135 -25.40 5.13 -2.21
N PRO A 136 -25.61 4.79 -3.50
CA PRO A 136 -25.06 5.57 -4.61
C PRO A 136 -25.49 7.04 -4.54
N ALA A 137 -24.59 7.96 -4.88
CA ALA A 137 -24.86 9.40 -4.78
C ALA A 137 -25.99 9.88 -5.72
N GLU A 138 -26.19 9.16 -6.82
CA GLU A 138 -27.27 9.39 -7.78
C GLU A 138 -28.66 9.22 -7.18
N GLU A 139 -28.79 8.49 -6.09
CA GLU A 139 -30.07 8.30 -5.36
C GLU A 139 -30.44 9.52 -4.50
N GLY A 140 -29.51 10.50 -4.33
CA GLY A 140 -29.76 11.73 -3.59
C GLY A 140 -29.90 11.54 -2.07
N SER A 141 -29.55 10.37 -1.55
CA SER A 141 -29.56 10.06 -0.10
C SER A 141 -28.17 10.23 0.52
N PHE A 142 -28.11 10.51 1.83
CA PHE A 142 -26.86 10.58 2.58
C PHE A 142 -26.93 9.66 3.81
N PRO A 143 -25.81 9.01 4.17
CA PRO A 143 -24.48 9.06 3.55
C PRO A 143 -24.47 8.41 2.16
N ALA A 144 -23.61 8.90 1.27
CA ALA A 144 -23.55 8.46 -0.13
C ALA A 144 -22.14 8.02 -0.54
N LYS A 145 -22.05 7.17 -1.57
CA LYS A 145 -20.80 6.73 -2.20
C LYS A 145 -20.74 7.14 -3.66
N ILE A 146 -19.53 7.46 -4.12
CA ILE A 146 -19.19 7.73 -5.52
C ILE A 146 -18.08 6.78 -5.94
N ALA A 147 -18.28 6.00 -7.00
CA ALA A 147 -17.25 5.13 -7.55
C ALA A 147 -16.46 5.85 -8.63
N LEU A 148 -15.14 5.97 -8.44
CA LEU A 148 -14.21 6.58 -9.39
C LEU A 148 -13.36 5.48 -10.03
N ASN A 149 -13.74 5.00 -11.20
CA ASN A 149 -13.00 3.96 -11.92
C ASN A 149 -12.19 4.49 -13.11
N ALA A 150 -12.38 5.74 -13.51
CA ALA A 150 -11.66 6.36 -14.60
C ALA A 150 -10.18 6.61 -14.24
N ASN A 151 -9.28 6.03 -15.01
CA ASN A 151 -7.84 6.18 -14.85
C ASN A 151 -7.28 7.08 -15.95
N PHE A 152 -6.82 8.27 -15.55
CA PHE A 152 -6.22 9.27 -16.45
C PHE A 152 -4.69 9.24 -16.47
N ARG A 153 -4.06 8.25 -15.82
CA ARG A 153 -2.61 8.13 -15.68
C ARG A 153 -2.04 7.00 -16.53
N THR A 154 -2.77 5.90 -16.65
CA THR A 154 -2.26 4.64 -17.15
C THR A 154 -2.92 4.25 -18.46
N ARG A 155 -2.13 3.77 -19.42
CA ARG A 155 -2.62 3.31 -20.73
C ARG A 155 -3.52 2.08 -20.62
N ARG A 156 -4.44 1.96 -21.58
CA ARG A 156 -5.45 0.90 -21.65
C ARG A 156 -4.86 -0.52 -21.58
N GLU A 157 -3.73 -0.75 -22.23
CA GLU A 157 -3.10 -2.08 -22.24
C GLU A 157 -2.56 -2.47 -20.86
N ILE A 158 -2.08 -1.50 -20.10
CA ILE A 158 -1.57 -1.72 -18.74
C ILE A 158 -2.75 -1.93 -17.78
N THR A 159 -3.79 -1.09 -17.85
CA THR A 159 -4.99 -1.29 -17.03
C THR A 159 -5.68 -2.60 -17.36
N GLY A 160 -5.79 -2.96 -18.65
CA GLY A 160 -6.35 -4.23 -19.08
C GLY A 160 -5.54 -5.46 -18.63
N PHE A 161 -4.21 -5.37 -18.61
CA PHE A 161 -3.37 -6.42 -18.03
C PHE A 161 -3.56 -6.52 -16.52
N THR A 162 -3.57 -5.37 -15.82
CA THR A 162 -3.79 -5.30 -14.37
C THR A 162 -5.15 -5.92 -14.01
N ASN A 163 -6.23 -5.51 -14.67
CA ASN A 163 -7.56 -6.05 -14.43
C ASN A 163 -7.59 -7.57 -14.64
N ARG A 164 -7.01 -8.07 -15.74
CA ARG A 164 -6.95 -9.51 -16.03
C ARG A 164 -6.15 -10.29 -14.99
N LEU A 165 -5.08 -9.74 -14.47
CA LEU A 165 -4.28 -10.36 -13.43
C LEU A 165 -5.05 -10.40 -12.12
N PHE A 166 -5.52 -9.23 -11.65
CA PHE A 166 -6.15 -9.11 -10.35
C PHE A 166 -7.52 -9.79 -10.27
N SER A 167 -8.29 -9.85 -11.35
CA SER A 167 -9.52 -10.65 -11.39
C SER A 167 -9.32 -12.15 -11.11
N ARG A 168 -8.09 -12.65 -11.23
CA ARG A 168 -7.75 -14.05 -10.95
C ARG A 168 -7.12 -14.30 -9.60
N ILE A 169 -6.39 -13.31 -9.07
CA ILE A 169 -5.61 -13.50 -7.83
C ILE A 169 -6.19 -12.78 -6.63
N MET A 170 -6.99 -11.72 -6.84
CA MET A 170 -7.64 -10.97 -5.77
C MET A 170 -9.03 -11.54 -5.52
N THR A 171 -9.13 -12.35 -4.48
CA THR A 171 -10.37 -13.02 -4.06
C THR A 171 -10.60 -12.77 -2.57
N GLN A 172 -11.81 -13.00 -2.10
CA GLN A 172 -12.13 -12.91 -0.66
C GLN A 172 -11.10 -13.65 0.20
N ARG A 173 -10.63 -14.81 -0.26
CA ARG A 173 -9.65 -15.62 0.49
C ARG A 173 -8.24 -15.05 0.50
N THR A 174 -7.82 -14.39 -0.56
CA THR A 174 -6.42 -13.92 -0.75
C THR A 174 -6.22 -12.47 -0.40
N ALA A 175 -7.26 -11.65 -0.52
CA ALA A 175 -7.20 -10.21 -0.38
C ALA A 175 -8.32 -9.61 0.50
N GLY A 176 -9.20 -10.45 1.08
CA GLY A 176 -10.36 -9.98 1.85
C GLY A 176 -11.44 -9.31 1.01
N MET A 177 -11.30 -9.31 -0.32
CA MET A 177 -12.29 -8.79 -1.26
C MET A 177 -12.15 -9.44 -2.63
N ASP A 178 -13.24 -9.47 -3.40
CA ASP A 178 -13.22 -9.90 -4.79
C ASP A 178 -12.96 -8.71 -5.73
N TYR A 179 -12.25 -8.98 -6.83
CA TYR A 179 -12.01 -7.99 -7.90
C TYR A 179 -13.23 -7.96 -8.83
N LEU A 180 -14.22 -7.17 -8.47
CA LEU A 180 -15.48 -7.01 -9.18
C LEU A 180 -15.36 -6.02 -10.35
N PRO A 181 -16.26 -6.04 -11.36
CA PRO A 181 -16.24 -5.11 -12.48
C PRO A 181 -16.26 -3.63 -12.07
N GLU A 182 -16.95 -3.28 -10.99
CA GLU A 182 -17.02 -1.90 -10.47
C GLU A 182 -15.70 -1.35 -9.90
N VAL A 183 -14.74 -2.23 -9.59
CA VAL A 183 -13.40 -1.84 -9.12
C VAL A 183 -12.34 -1.95 -10.21
N GLU A 184 -12.71 -2.35 -11.43
CA GLU A 184 -11.82 -2.38 -12.57
C GLU A 184 -11.32 -0.98 -12.95
N LEU A 185 -10.06 -0.93 -13.39
CA LEU A 185 -9.45 0.31 -13.88
C LEU A 185 -9.89 0.57 -15.32
N VAL A 186 -10.56 1.69 -15.57
CA VAL A 186 -10.96 2.12 -16.91
C VAL A 186 -10.01 3.23 -17.37
N SER A 187 -9.15 2.94 -18.35
CA SER A 187 -8.28 3.98 -18.92
C SER A 187 -9.12 5.02 -19.66
N SER A 188 -8.98 6.26 -19.25
CA SER A 188 -9.63 7.42 -19.86
C SER A 188 -8.63 8.33 -20.58
N LEU A 189 -7.44 7.84 -20.89
CA LEU A 189 -6.46 8.56 -21.68
C LEU A 189 -6.91 8.63 -23.15
N PRO A 190 -6.82 9.82 -23.79
CA PRO A 190 -7.37 10.06 -25.10
C PRO A 190 -6.54 9.50 -26.27
N TYR A 191 -5.47 8.72 -25.98
CA TYR A 191 -4.58 8.32 -27.05
C TYR A 191 -4.71 6.87 -27.43
N ASP A 192 -4.77 6.65 -28.70
CA ASP A 192 -4.57 5.37 -29.34
C ASP A 192 -3.11 5.27 -29.82
N TYR A 193 -2.36 4.31 -29.27
CA TYR A 193 -0.99 4.06 -29.68
C TYR A 193 -0.85 2.69 -30.27
N THR A 194 -0.53 2.68 -31.53
CA THR A 194 -0.28 1.47 -32.32
C THR A 194 1.17 0.98 -32.24
N ILE A 195 2.06 1.65 -31.53
CA ILE A 195 3.50 1.36 -31.59
C ILE A 195 3.97 0.60 -30.32
N GLY A 196 4.41 -0.63 -30.53
CA GLY A 196 5.28 -1.37 -29.64
C GLY A 196 4.60 -2.23 -28.56
N ARG A 197 5.41 -2.97 -27.85
CA ARG A 197 5.05 -3.80 -26.69
C ARG A 197 4.66 -2.89 -25.53
N ARG A 198 3.58 -3.23 -24.83
CA ARG A 198 3.03 -2.39 -23.78
C ARG A 198 3.05 -3.03 -22.40
N VAL A 199 2.95 -4.35 -22.40
CA VAL A 199 3.22 -5.20 -21.24
C VAL A 199 4.02 -6.39 -21.73
N THR A 200 5.18 -6.61 -21.15
CA THR A 200 6.06 -7.74 -21.47
C THR A 200 6.37 -8.50 -20.20
N ALA A 201 6.15 -9.80 -20.23
CA ALA A 201 6.59 -10.70 -19.17
C ALA A 201 7.92 -11.33 -19.59
N LEU A 202 8.96 -11.10 -18.80
CA LEU A 202 10.26 -11.74 -18.96
C LEU A 202 10.34 -12.93 -17.99
N VAL A 203 10.52 -14.12 -18.54
CA VAL A 203 10.70 -15.34 -17.77
C VAL A 203 12.13 -15.82 -17.93
N ILE A 204 12.88 -15.79 -16.83
CA ILE A 204 14.26 -16.27 -16.77
C ILE A 204 14.23 -17.66 -16.15
N ASN A 205 14.76 -18.63 -16.88
CA ASN A 205 14.82 -20.01 -16.43
C ASN A 205 16.31 -20.45 -16.32
N PRO A 206 16.99 -20.15 -15.23
CA PRO A 206 18.39 -20.53 -15.04
C PRO A 206 18.52 -22.05 -14.92
N PRO A 207 19.67 -22.63 -15.26
CA PRO A 207 19.96 -24.04 -15.05
C PRO A 207 19.77 -24.45 -13.59
N ALA A 208 19.37 -25.71 -13.36
CA ALA A 208 19.21 -26.23 -12.00
C ALA A 208 20.54 -26.11 -11.23
N GLY A 209 20.45 -25.62 -9.99
CA GLY A 209 21.63 -25.40 -9.12
C GLY A 209 22.36 -24.07 -9.33
N THR A 210 21.86 -23.19 -10.21
CA THR A 210 22.42 -21.83 -10.35
C THR A 210 22.33 -21.06 -9.02
N PRO A 211 23.44 -20.48 -8.53
CA PRO A 211 23.42 -19.67 -7.31
C PRO A 211 22.43 -18.50 -7.39
N VAL A 212 21.80 -18.15 -6.28
CA VAL A 212 20.81 -17.06 -6.24
C VAL A 212 21.40 -15.71 -6.69
N ALA A 213 22.69 -15.48 -6.42
CA ALA A 213 23.38 -14.27 -6.88
C ALA A 213 23.44 -14.19 -8.40
N ASP A 214 23.73 -15.30 -9.06
CA ASP A 214 23.82 -15.38 -10.52
C ASP A 214 22.42 -15.24 -11.17
N CYS A 215 21.39 -15.84 -10.56
CA CYS A 215 20.01 -15.63 -11.01
C CYS A 215 19.64 -14.14 -10.97
N ARG A 216 19.99 -13.42 -9.90
CA ARG A 216 19.74 -11.98 -9.77
C ARG A 216 20.51 -11.15 -10.80
N LYS A 217 21.73 -11.56 -11.10
CA LYS A 217 22.52 -10.94 -12.15
C LYS A 217 21.88 -11.11 -13.52
N MET A 218 21.43 -12.32 -13.84
CA MET A 218 20.70 -12.61 -15.09
C MET A 218 19.40 -11.77 -15.20
N GLU A 219 18.64 -11.64 -14.11
CA GLU A 219 17.45 -10.77 -14.07
C GLU A 219 17.80 -9.30 -14.38
N ALA A 220 18.85 -8.80 -13.76
CA ALA A 220 19.29 -7.42 -13.93
C ALA A 220 19.82 -7.16 -15.36
N GLU A 221 20.60 -8.09 -15.91
CA GLU A 221 21.13 -8.02 -17.28
C GLU A 221 20.01 -7.99 -18.31
N GLN A 222 18.99 -8.86 -18.15
CA GLN A 222 17.84 -8.90 -19.04
C GLN A 222 17.00 -7.63 -18.94
N ALA A 223 16.76 -7.13 -17.73
CA ALA A 223 16.05 -5.86 -17.53
C ALA A 223 16.80 -4.68 -18.17
N ALA A 224 18.14 -4.63 -18.02
CA ALA A 224 18.97 -3.60 -18.62
C ALA A 224 18.99 -3.67 -20.15
N GLU A 225 18.94 -4.88 -20.72
CA GLU A 225 18.81 -5.09 -22.16
C GLU A 225 17.48 -4.53 -22.68
N GLU A 226 16.36 -4.88 -22.07
CA GLU A 226 15.04 -4.36 -22.48
C GLU A 226 14.96 -2.84 -22.35
N ILE A 227 15.54 -2.25 -21.30
CA ILE A 227 15.63 -0.78 -21.16
C ILE A 227 16.46 -0.18 -22.29
N GLY A 228 17.60 -0.79 -22.64
CA GLY A 228 18.41 -0.36 -23.76
C GLY A 228 17.67 -0.41 -25.11
N ILE A 229 16.86 -1.44 -25.32
CA ILE A 229 15.98 -1.56 -26.49
C ILE A 229 14.93 -0.44 -26.51
N LEU A 230 14.26 -0.18 -25.37
CA LEU A 230 13.26 0.89 -25.26
C LEU A 230 13.83 2.27 -25.58
N LEU A 231 15.02 2.58 -25.07
CA LEU A 231 15.69 3.86 -25.31
C LEU A 231 16.09 4.06 -26.78
N LYS A 232 16.42 2.97 -27.50
CA LYS A 232 16.83 2.99 -28.91
C LYS A 232 15.64 2.92 -29.88
N ALA A 233 14.51 2.37 -29.47
CA ALA A 233 13.38 2.07 -30.36
C ALA A 233 12.50 3.28 -30.69
N GLY A 234 12.87 4.50 -30.28
CA GLY A 234 12.12 5.72 -30.59
C GLY A 234 10.78 5.83 -29.85
N PHE A 235 10.60 5.15 -28.74
CA PHE A 235 9.44 5.33 -27.88
C PHE A 235 9.30 6.79 -27.46
N THR A 236 8.06 7.27 -27.39
CA THR A 236 7.76 8.64 -26.96
C THR A 236 6.92 8.65 -25.70
N VAL A 237 7.15 9.65 -24.86
CA VAL A 237 6.34 10.01 -23.70
C VAL A 237 5.68 11.35 -23.94
N GLU A 238 4.55 11.59 -23.31
CA GLU A 238 3.90 12.89 -23.32
C GLU A 238 4.45 13.79 -22.23
N GLU A 239 4.69 15.03 -22.60
CA GLU A 239 5.13 16.09 -21.71
C GLU A 239 4.55 17.43 -22.18
N ASN A 240 3.83 18.10 -21.29
CA ASN A 240 3.25 19.44 -21.54
C ASN A 240 2.40 19.54 -22.83
N GLY A 241 1.64 18.48 -23.15
CA GLY A 241 0.76 18.44 -24.33
C GLY A 241 1.48 18.14 -25.65
N GLY A 242 2.80 17.87 -25.60
CA GLY A 242 3.64 17.42 -26.72
C GLY A 242 4.18 16.01 -26.51
N ARG A 243 4.89 15.51 -27.51
CA ARG A 243 5.60 14.22 -27.44
C ARG A 243 7.09 14.43 -27.53
N ARG A 244 7.85 13.74 -26.69
CA ARG A 244 9.29 13.66 -26.79
C ARG A 244 9.79 12.21 -26.72
N PRO A 245 10.98 11.91 -27.21
CA PRO A 245 11.61 10.61 -27.01
C PRO A 245 11.70 10.27 -25.50
N VAL A 246 11.55 8.98 -25.20
CA VAL A 246 11.77 8.45 -23.86
C VAL A 246 13.23 8.68 -23.44
N ARG A 247 13.44 9.11 -22.21
CA ARG A 247 14.74 9.32 -21.59
C ARG A 247 14.94 8.34 -20.43
N PRO A 248 16.19 8.07 -20.01
CA PRO A 248 16.44 7.22 -18.85
C PRO A 248 15.64 7.63 -17.60
N GLY A 249 15.47 8.93 -17.35
CA GLY A 249 14.71 9.45 -16.21
C GLY A 249 13.20 9.13 -16.19
N ASP A 250 12.65 8.69 -17.32
CA ASP A 250 11.25 8.27 -17.42
C ASP A 250 11.04 6.80 -16.99
N ILE A 251 12.12 6.08 -16.71
CA ILE A 251 12.11 4.63 -16.46
C ILE A 251 12.41 4.39 -14.98
N CYS A 252 11.60 3.54 -14.36
CA CYS A 252 11.77 3.14 -12.97
C CYS A 252 11.66 1.62 -12.82
N ILE A 253 12.61 1.02 -12.11
CA ILE A 253 12.58 -0.39 -11.73
C ILE A 253 12.03 -0.50 -10.32
N LEU A 254 10.87 -1.13 -10.18
CA LEU A 254 10.26 -1.40 -8.87
C LEU A 254 10.63 -2.82 -8.42
N MET A 255 10.96 -2.97 -7.16
CA MET A 255 11.27 -4.26 -6.56
C MET A 255 10.73 -4.34 -5.12
N ARG A 256 10.44 -5.54 -4.65
CA ARG A 256 9.93 -5.75 -3.29
C ARG A 256 10.90 -5.27 -2.20
N SER A 257 12.20 -5.43 -2.43
CA SER A 257 13.26 -4.95 -1.55
C SER A 257 14.46 -4.56 -2.39
N ALA A 258 14.93 -3.35 -2.24
CA ALA A 258 16.14 -2.84 -2.89
C ALA A 258 17.41 -3.40 -2.22
N LYS A 259 17.37 -3.63 -0.90
CA LYS A 259 18.53 -4.07 -0.12
C LYS A 259 19.19 -5.30 -0.74
N ASN A 260 20.48 -5.19 -1.07
CA ASN A 260 21.31 -6.23 -1.69
C ASN A 260 20.84 -6.69 -3.09
N ARG A 261 19.97 -5.93 -3.77
CA ARG A 261 19.50 -6.24 -5.13
C ARG A 261 19.73 -5.11 -6.10
N GLU A 262 19.60 -3.86 -5.66
CA GLU A 262 19.71 -2.67 -6.48
C GLU A 262 21.03 -2.59 -7.25
N GLN A 263 22.12 -3.03 -6.61
CA GLN A 263 23.46 -2.94 -7.20
C GLN A 263 23.56 -3.76 -8.48
N TYR A 264 22.94 -4.92 -8.58
CA TYR A 264 22.94 -5.73 -9.81
C TYR A 264 22.34 -4.96 -10.98
N TYR A 265 21.24 -4.24 -10.77
CA TYR A 265 20.58 -3.45 -11.81
C TYR A 265 21.39 -2.20 -12.19
N ILE A 266 21.98 -1.53 -11.20
CA ILE A 266 22.82 -0.35 -11.43
C ILE A 266 24.05 -0.75 -12.25
N ASP A 267 24.69 -1.86 -11.93
CA ASP A 267 25.88 -2.33 -12.64
C ASP A 267 25.53 -2.78 -14.05
N ALA A 268 24.47 -3.56 -14.23
CA ALA A 268 24.01 -4.01 -15.55
C ALA A 268 23.61 -2.86 -16.48
N LEU A 269 23.00 -1.80 -15.96
CA LEU A 269 22.69 -0.59 -16.73
C LEU A 269 23.95 0.20 -17.06
N ARG A 270 24.88 0.35 -16.11
CA ARG A 270 26.16 1.05 -16.31
C ARG A 270 27.02 0.37 -17.40
N GLU A 271 27.06 -0.96 -17.42
CA GLU A 271 27.76 -1.72 -18.47
C GLU A 271 27.21 -1.42 -19.88
N ARG A 272 25.97 -0.97 -19.97
CA ARG A 272 25.32 -0.54 -21.23
C ARG A 272 25.38 0.98 -21.49
N GLY A 273 26.13 1.71 -20.66
CA GLY A 273 26.23 3.17 -20.74
C GLY A 273 24.98 3.90 -20.27
N ILE A 274 24.11 3.25 -19.49
CA ILE A 274 22.88 3.83 -18.97
C ILE A 274 23.08 4.14 -17.48
N GLY A 275 22.97 5.41 -17.10
CA GLY A 275 23.08 5.83 -15.71
C GLY A 275 21.87 5.38 -14.89
N ALA A 276 22.12 4.96 -13.65
CA ALA A 276 21.06 4.58 -12.71
C ALA A 276 21.46 4.88 -11.25
N ARG A 277 20.48 5.09 -10.41
CA ARG A 277 20.70 5.25 -8.95
C ARG A 277 19.60 4.58 -8.16
N SER A 278 19.93 4.14 -6.94
CA SER A 278 18.93 3.78 -5.95
C SER A 278 18.21 5.03 -5.44
N ALA A 279 16.89 4.96 -5.32
CA ALA A 279 16.15 6.00 -4.62
C ALA A 279 16.29 5.76 -3.11
N LYS A 280 16.83 6.72 -2.38
CA LYS A 280 16.96 6.65 -0.92
C LYS A 280 15.59 6.34 -0.31
N ASN A 281 15.54 5.32 0.53
CA ASN A 281 14.35 4.85 1.26
C ASN A 281 13.17 4.32 0.41
N ALA A 282 13.40 3.95 -0.86
CA ALA A 282 12.38 3.33 -1.69
C ALA A 282 12.92 2.06 -2.36
N ALA A 283 12.06 1.06 -2.50
CA ALA A 283 12.40 -0.20 -3.18
C ALA A 283 12.40 -0.03 -4.71
N ARG A 284 13.13 0.96 -5.21
CA ARG A 284 13.19 1.31 -6.64
C ARG A 284 14.58 1.79 -7.06
N VAL A 285 14.91 1.52 -8.31
CA VAL A 285 16.07 2.08 -9.00
C VAL A 285 15.56 3.05 -10.07
N VAL A 286 16.04 4.29 -10.03
CA VAL A 286 15.72 5.32 -11.02
C VAL A 286 16.83 5.33 -12.06
N VAL A 287 16.46 5.18 -13.33
CA VAL A 287 17.38 5.28 -14.46
C VAL A 287 17.65 6.76 -14.76
N ARG A 288 18.87 7.14 -15.08
CA ARG A 288 19.27 8.53 -15.36
C ARG A 288 20.11 8.61 -16.62
N GLU A 289 20.12 9.79 -17.22
CA GLU A 289 21.17 10.14 -18.18
C GLU A 289 22.54 10.18 -17.51
N VAL A 290 23.54 9.69 -18.18
CA VAL A 290 24.95 9.90 -17.79
C VAL A 290 25.24 11.34 -18.17
N GLU A 291 25.37 12.21 -17.17
CA GLU A 291 25.94 13.53 -17.40
C GLU A 291 27.38 13.31 -17.92
N SER A 292 27.63 13.69 -19.16
CA SER A 292 28.99 13.75 -19.69
C SER A 292 29.78 14.78 -18.87
N VAL A 293 30.75 14.27 -18.10
CA VAL A 293 31.75 15.10 -17.40
C VAL A 293 32.66 15.77 -18.40
#